data_4a0749a5c302be06e5c35853e6a9ba77
#
_entry.id   4a0749a5c302be06e5c35853e6a9ba77
#
_cell.length_a   1.000
_cell.length_b   1.000
_cell.length_c   1.000
_cell.angle_alpha   90.00
_cell.angle_beta   90.00
_cell.angle_gamma   90.00
#
_symmetry.space_group_name_H-M   'P 1'
#
loop_
_entity.id
_entity.type
_entity.pdbx_description
1 polymer ?
#
loop_
_entity_poly.entity_id
_entity_poly.type
_entity_poly.pdbx_seq_one_letter_code
_entity_poly.pdbx_strand_id
1 'polypeptide(L)'
;MFTAALLAAALMLSGCGRGSEADWEDTLPSAVTTAPEKEVSVIEAETNPPISISVPETTTTTEKSTELATTTAPPETSEDRSSFSPVTSVTTAPNSSVFSESTSSASTTVPITDTTVTSSETTTLVTTETVITAAPVQRADGEYIYVKGSPIEKAYPYNTLDSNKKAAYDAMLTAIKAHRDRFDIPDGVKISGDDYVELYQLIYDFEYSIFDLDVNIRYTSASNTGNVVSAQLSYLYTAEQVDDMQKKIDGAADKIISELGNEMSEYEIVKFFYDKLASEVEYNENAENLRDIYGALVEKSTVCGGYARAFSYLCSKVGIETITTLGDFNETPHMWNMVKIDGKWYHVDVTSGNATNTEFPYIRYDYFCVTDDIINKYHVLYDQPFDYPKAASEKYNYFVYNNLVARDVPDAAALIAEEIIKASAAKIPAVQFACADDQTFEDVIFYLFDPEQRHAIDIYENTYDSAENKYNLNSIQYHSDPKTRVIKLFLQYV
;
A
#
# COMPACT_ATOMS: atom_id res chain seq x y z
N MET A 1 14.10 -17.52 11.90
CA MET A 1 13.41 -16.23 11.83
C MET A 1 12.85 -15.93 10.43
N PHE A 2 13.56 -16.21 9.37
CA PHE A 2 13.07 -16.05 7.97
C PHE A 2 11.80 -16.83 7.62
N THR A 3 11.56 -17.99 8.24
CA THR A 3 10.36 -18.79 7.99
C THR A 3 9.05 -18.19 8.49
N ALA A 4 9.10 -17.25 9.44
CA ALA A 4 7.91 -16.62 9.99
C ALA A 4 7.38 -15.48 9.09
N ALA A 5 8.28 -14.72 8.45
CA ALA A 5 7.90 -13.66 7.51
C ALA A 5 7.29 -14.24 6.22
N LEU A 6 7.85 -15.34 5.71
CA LEU A 6 7.29 -16.09 4.57
C LEU A 6 5.88 -16.64 4.88
N LEU A 7 5.66 -17.08 6.13
CA LEU A 7 4.35 -17.56 6.56
C LEU A 7 3.34 -16.42 6.70
N ALA A 8 3.79 -15.24 7.12
CA ALA A 8 2.94 -14.05 7.26
C ALA A 8 2.49 -13.50 5.90
N ALA A 9 3.38 -13.46 4.91
CA ALA A 9 3.02 -13.03 3.56
C ALA A 9 2.04 -14.02 2.87
N ALA A 10 2.23 -15.32 3.06
CA ALA A 10 1.28 -16.34 2.59
C ALA A 10 -0.07 -16.27 3.33
N LEU A 11 -0.08 -15.89 4.62
CA LEU A 11 -1.29 -15.64 5.40
C LEU A 11 -2.02 -14.37 4.96
N MET A 12 -1.31 -13.34 4.47
CA MET A 12 -1.93 -12.18 3.84
C MET A 12 -2.77 -12.55 2.62
N LEU A 13 -2.39 -13.61 1.90
CA LEU A 13 -3.13 -14.11 0.74
C LEU A 13 -4.36 -14.93 1.12
N SER A 14 -4.39 -15.52 2.32
CA SER A 14 -5.49 -16.37 2.77
C SER A 14 -6.40 -15.73 3.83
N GLY A 15 -5.97 -14.66 4.49
CA GLY A 15 -6.64 -14.09 5.67
C GLY A 15 -7.76 -13.09 5.41
N CYS A 16 -7.87 -12.51 4.20
CA CYS A 16 -8.96 -11.57 3.87
C CYS A 16 -10.17 -12.25 3.18
N GLY A 17 -10.39 -13.50 3.35
CA GLY A 17 -11.40 -14.19 2.59
C GLY A 17 -12.27 -15.19 3.32
N ARG A 18 -12.54 -15.04 4.61
CA ARG A 18 -13.63 -15.73 5.33
C ARG A 18 -13.86 -15.14 6.72
N GLY A 19 -14.38 -13.93 6.76
CA GLY A 19 -15.14 -13.44 7.91
C GLY A 19 -16.60 -13.37 7.48
N SER A 20 -17.47 -14.08 8.17
CA SER A 20 -18.91 -14.04 7.99
C SER A 20 -19.43 -12.61 8.02
N GLU A 21 -20.44 -12.34 7.19
CA GLU A 21 -21.27 -11.15 7.20
C GLU A 21 -21.40 -10.57 8.62
N ALA A 22 -20.72 -9.47 8.87
CA ALA A 22 -21.08 -8.57 9.94
C ALA A 22 -21.87 -7.45 9.26
N ASP A 23 -23.18 -7.50 9.47
CA ASP A 23 -24.12 -6.44 9.12
C ASP A 23 -23.59 -5.12 9.66
N TRP A 24 -23.35 -4.18 8.78
CA TRP A 24 -23.09 -2.77 9.06
C TRP A 24 -24.43 -2.09 9.38
N GLU A 25 -25.15 -2.62 10.35
CA GLU A 25 -26.27 -1.86 10.92
C GLU A 25 -25.75 -0.99 12.06
N ASP A 26 -25.72 0.32 11.79
CA ASP A 26 -25.57 1.40 12.73
C ASP A 26 -26.44 1.20 13.97
N THR A 27 -25.87 0.82 15.08
CA THR A 27 -26.50 1.03 16.38
C THR A 27 -26.09 2.40 16.92
N LEU A 28 -26.73 3.44 16.41
CA LEU A 28 -26.75 4.72 17.09
C LEU A 28 -27.49 4.55 18.42
N PRO A 29 -26.95 5.04 19.54
CA PRO A 29 -27.73 5.07 20.78
C PRO A 29 -28.95 5.98 20.58
N SER A 30 -30.11 5.44 20.90
CA SER A 30 -31.41 6.12 20.76
C SER A 30 -31.42 7.45 21.51
N ALA A 31 -31.69 8.52 20.79
CA ALA A 31 -31.90 9.83 21.36
C ALA A 31 -33.13 9.83 22.26
N VAL A 32 -32.98 10.23 23.52
CA VAL A 32 -34.10 10.48 24.43
C VAL A 32 -34.68 11.85 24.10
N THR A 33 -35.90 11.85 23.58
CA THR A 33 -36.67 13.05 23.27
C THR A 33 -37.45 13.51 24.50
N THR A 34 -37.12 14.67 25.06
CA THR A 34 -38.03 15.48 25.85
C THR A 34 -37.92 16.92 25.42
N ALA A 35 -39.03 17.52 24.96
CA ALA A 35 -39.12 18.90 24.48
C ALA A 35 -39.37 19.88 25.66
N PRO A 36 -39.29 21.21 25.50
CA PRO A 36 -38.74 22.06 24.46
C PRO A 36 -37.80 23.20 24.99
N GLU A 37 -36.55 23.00 24.93
CA GLU A 37 -35.53 24.03 24.85
C GLU A 37 -34.54 23.52 23.84
N LYS A 38 -33.96 24.35 22.98
CA LYS A 38 -33.05 23.92 21.89
C LYS A 38 -31.91 23.08 22.45
N GLU A 39 -32.09 21.77 22.55
CA GLU A 39 -31.03 20.86 22.89
C GLU A 39 -30.25 20.50 21.62
N VAL A 40 -29.02 20.97 21.56
CA VAL A 40 -28.04 20.51 20.58
C VAL A 40 -27.37 19.30 21.19
N SER A 41 -27.43 18.16 20.52
CA SER A 41 -26.72 16.95 20.94
C SER A 41 -25.32 16.92 20.34
N VAL A 42 -24.31 16.70 21.19
CA VAL A 42 -22.93 16.43 20.76
C VAL A 42 -22.74 14.91 20.84
N ILE A 43 -22.43 14.29 19.71
CA ILE A 43 -22.23 12.85 19.60
C ILE A 43 -20.80 12.61 19.14
N GLU A 44 -20.03 11.84 19.92
CA GLU A 44 -18.74 11.34 19.49
C GLU A 44 -18.98 10.19 18.49
N ALA A 45 -18.45 10.36 17.27
CA ALA A 45 -18.47 9.29 16.28
C ALA A 45 -17.36 8.29 16.64
N GLU A 46 -17.72 7.03 16.77
CA GLU A 46 -16.74 5.99 17.11
C GLU A 46 -15.55 5.99 16.14
N THR A 47 -14.38 5.73 16.71
CA THR A 47 -13.15 5.43 15.96
C THR A 47 -13.47 4.35 14.95
N ASN A 48 -12.82 4.35 13.77
CA ASN A 48 -12.93 3.25 12.83
C ASN A 48 -13.10 1.95 13.61
N PRO A 49 -14.22 1.21 13.42
CA PRO A 49 -14.46 0.07 14.28
C PRO A 49 -13.25 -0.84 14.20
N PRO A 50 -12.67 -1.23 15.35
CA PRO A 50 -11.74 -2.34 15.33
C PRO A 50 -12.53 -3.50 14.76
N ILE A 51 -11.97 -4.22 13.81
CA ILE A 51 -12.52 -5.49 13.34
C ILE A 51 -12.48 -6.42 14.56
N SER A 52 -13.58 -6.49 15.29
CA SER A 52 -13.71 -7.31 16.47
C SER A 52 -13.89 -8.75 16.03
N ILE A 53 -12.79 -9.50 16.00
CA ILE A 53 -12.86 -10.95 16.03
C ILE A 53 -13.20 -11.32 17.49
N SER A 54 -14.46 -11.67 17.74
CA SER A 54 -14.88 -12.20 19.02
C SER A 54 -14.21 -13.57 19.24
N VAL A 55 -13.23 -13.60 20.14
CA VAL A 55 -12.72 -14.84 20.70
C VAL A 55 -13.83 -15.39 21.64
N PRO A 56 -14.30 -16.64 21.48
CA PRO A 56 -15.27 -17.19 22.42
C PRO A 56 -14.63 -17.34 23.78
N GLU A 57 -15.22 -16.69 24.79
CA GLU A 57 -14.86 -16.88 26.21
C GLU A 57 -15.03 -18.34 26.59
N THR A 58 -13.95 -18.94 27.01
CA THR A 58 -13.96 -20.28 27.64
C THR A 58 -14.52 -20.16 29.03
N THR A 59 -15.80 -20.39 29.19
CA THR A 59 -16.43 -20.53 30.51
C THR A 59 -16.04 -21.88 31.08
N THR A 60 -15.16 -21.86 32.07
CA THR A 60 -14.83 -23.02 32.91
C THR A 60 -16.01 -23.27 33.86
N THR A 61 -16.82 -24.26 33.56
CA THR A 61 -17.79 -24.80 34.52
C THR A 61 -17.36 -26.21 34.89
N THR A 62 -16.92 -26.36 36.11
CA THR A 62 -16.69 -27.64 36.76
C THR A 62 -18.04 -28.20 37.19
N GLU A 63 -18.42 -29.40 36.69
CA GLU A 63 -19.14 -30.38 37.50
C GLU A 63 -19.27 -31.76 36.84
N LYS A 64 -18.70 -32.73 37.56
CA LYS A 64 -19.16 -34.10 37.90
C LYS A 64 -19.75 -35.03 36.84
N SER A 65 -18.97 -36.11 36.77
CA SER A 65 -19.25 -37.46 36.30
C SER A 65 -20.68 -37.98 36.46
N THR A 66 -21.21 -38.72 35.46
CA THR A 66 -21.76 -40.08 35.63
C THR A 66 -21.81 -40.81 34.28
N GLU A 67 -21.55 -42.13 34.34
CA GLU A 67 -21.38 -43.14 33.32
C GLU A 67 -22.59 -43.38 32.38
N LEU A 68 -22.31 -43.89 31.23
CA LEU A 68 -22.61 -45.23 30.67
C LEU A 68 -23.16 -45.23 29.23
N ALA A 69 -22.43 -45.96 28.41
CA ALA A 69 -22.84 -46.94 27.39
C ALA A 69 -23.28 -46.53 26.00
N THR A 70 -22.39 -46.93 25.09
CA THR A 70 -22.57 -47.79 23.88
C THR A 70 -23.39 -47.32 22.69
N THR A 71 -22.73 -47.33 21.60
CA THR A 71 -22.87 -48.09 20.33
C THR A 71 -23.06 -47.29 19.07
N THR A 72 -22.22 -47.65 18.13
CA THR A 72 -22.32 -47.69 16.64
C THR A 72 -22.03 -46.44 15.82
N ALA A 73 -20.96 -46.62 15.06
CA ALA A 73 -20.59 -45.86 13.82
C ALA A 73 -21.32 -46.47 12.59
N PRO A 74 -21.00 -46.03 11.37
CA PRO A 74 -20.83 -44.75 10.70
C PRO A 74 -21.84 -44.61 9.53
N PRO A 75 -21.78 -43.75 8.54
CA PRO A 75 -20.65 -43.25 7.79
C PRO A 75 -20.73 -41.83 7.19
N GLU A 76 -19.55 -41.36 6.80
CA GLU A 76 -19.18 -40.64 5.60
C GLU A 76 -19.46 -39.15 5.39
N THR A 77 -18.32 -38.51 5.16
CA THR A 77 -17.93 -37.44 4.20
C THR A 77 -18.33 -36.02 4.51
N SER A 78 -17.37 -35.28 4.98
CA SER A 78 -17.13 -33.90 4.53
C SER A 78 -15.63 -33.60 4.64
N GLU A 79 -15.04 -33.29 3.50
CA GLU A 79 -13.62 -33.00 3.32
C GLU A 79 -13.24 -31.73 4.10
N ASP A 80 -12.32 -31.96 5.02
CA ASP A 80 -11.62 -30.91 5.75
C ASP A 80 -10.50 -30.37 4.83
N ARG A 81 -10.65 -29.13 4.37
CA ARG A 81 -9.61 -28.40 3.66
C ARG A 81 -8.97 -27.41 4.62
N SER A 82 -8.11 -27.90 5.47
CA SER A 82 -7.20 -27.03 6.22
C SER A 82 -5.75 -27.45 5.96
N SER A 83 -4.92 -26.44 5.77
CA SER A 83 -3.46 -26.44 5.65
C SER A 83 -2.89 -26.60 4.22
N PHE A 84 -2.71 -25.45 3.57
CA PHE A 84 -1.73 -25.32 2.49
C PHE A 84 -0.35 -25.08 3.10
N SER A 85 0.51 -26.09 3.00
CA SER A 85 1.95 -25.90 3.12
C SER A 85 2.52 -25.64 1.72
N PRO A 86 3.45 -24.72 1.52
CA PRO A 86 4.11 -24.54 0.24
C PRO A 86 4.88 -25.81 -0.12
N VAL A 87 4.52 -26.41 -1.22
CA VAL A 87 5.24 -27.58 -1.72
C VAL A 87 6.49 -27.09 -2.44
N THR A 88 7.61 -27.12 -1.76
CA THR A 88 8.92 -26.92 -2.38
C THR A 88 9.35 -28.25 -3.01
N SER A 89 9.16 -28.42 -4.31
CA SER A 89 9.67 -29.62 -5.00
C SER A 89 11.07 -29.35 -5.55
N VAL A 90 12.07 -29.83 -4.85
CA VAL A 90 13.46 -29.85 -5.32
C VAL A 90 13.66 -31.10 -6.17
N THR A 91 13.84 -30.92 -7.47
CA THR A 91 14.22 -32.04 -8.36
C THR A 91 15.72 -31.98 -8.59
N THR A 92 16.45 -32.95 -8.07
CA THR A 92 17.87 -33.11 -8.37
C THR A 92 18.02 -33.87 -9.69
N ALA A 93 18.65 -33.25 -10.67
CA ALA A 93 18.98 -33.88 -11.92
C ALA A 93 20.15 -34.88 -11.75
N PRO A 94 20.08 -36.13 -12.27
CA PRO A 94 21.20 -37.04 -12.24
C PRO A 94 22.25 -36.61 -13.27
N ASN A 95 23.50 -36.63 -12.83
CA ASN A 95 24.69 -36.41 -13.64
C ASN A 95 24.82 -37.53 -14.65
N SER A 96 24.63 -37.29 -15.93
CA SER A 96 24.98 -38.23 -16.99
C SER A 96 26.28 -37.79 -17.67
N SER A 97 27.38 -38.34 -17.18
CA SER A 97 28.62 -38.38 -17.91
C SER A 97 28.54 -39.44 -19.00
N VAL A 98 28.61 -39.07 -20.24
CA VAL A 98 28.94 -40.00 -21.33
C VAL A 98 30.15 -39.47 -22.07
N PHE A 99 31.22 -40.23 -21.92
CA PHE A 99 32.41 -40.27 -22.77
C PHE A 99 32.04 -40.55 -24.21
N SER A 100 32.71 -39.91 -25.15
CA SER A 100 33.23 -40.59 -26.34
C SER A 100 34.32 -39.74 -26.98
N GLU A 101 35.41 -40.45 -27.12
CA GLU A 101 36.64 -40.08 -27.80
C GLU A 101 36.52 -40.07 -29.34
N SER A 102 37.57 -39.43 -29.87
CA SER A 102 38.35 -39.76 -31.06
C SER A 102 37.84 -39.15 -32.37
N THR A 103 38.63 -38.64 -33.17
CA THR A 103 39.94 -38.73 -33.74
C THR A 103 40.05 -37.85 -34.98
N SER A 104 41.20 -37.21 -35.06
CA SER A 104 42.12 -37.05 -36.18
C SER A 104 41.77 -36.26 -37.45
N SER A 105 42.57 -35.24 -37.59
CA SER A 105 43.43 -34.87 -38.71
C SER A 105 42.88 -34.67 -40.10
N ALA A 106 43.03 -33.46 -40.60
CA ALA A 106 43.84 -33.31 -41.83
C ALA A 106 44.16 -31.81 -42.08
N SER A 107 45.43 -31.54 -42.17
CA SER A 107 46.06 -30.29 -42.67
C SER A 107 45.84 -30.17 -44.17
N THR A 108 45.49 -28.98 -44.64
CA THR A 108 45.84 -28.56 -46.02
C THR A 108 46.12 -27.06 -46.04
N THR A 109 47.38 -26.76 -46.24
CA THR A 109 47.93 -25.46 -46.60
C THR A 109 47.63 -25.10 -48.03
N VAL A 110 47.57 -23.76 -48.29
CA VAL A 110 48.07 -22.96 -49.42
C VAL A 110 47.07 -21.92 -49.94
N PRO A 111 47.39 -20.76 -50.46
CA PRO A 111 48.40 -19.75 -50.12
C PRO A 111 47.83 -18.33 -49.98
N ILE A 112 48.71 -17.46 -49.52
CA ILE A 112 48.57 -16.00 -49.38
C ILE A 112 48.33 -15.33 -50.73
N THR A 113 47.33 -14.47 -50.81
CA THR A 113 47.29 -13.32 -51.72
C THR A 113 47.03 -12.06 -50.93
N ASP A 114 47.99 -11.19 -50.99
CA ASP A 114 48.03 -9.85 -50.46
C ASP A 114 46.90 -8.99 -51.03
N THR A 115 46.05 -8.46 -50.20
CA THR A 115 45.14 -7.37 -50.59
C THR A 115 45.07 -6.39 -49.43
N THR A 116 45.71 -5.28 -49.61
CA THR A 116 45.68 -4.11 -48.79
C THR A 116 44.23 -3.64 -48.61
N VAL A 117 43.68 -3.80 -47.43
CA VAL A 117 42.41 -3.16 -47.06
C VAL A 117 42.70 -2.06 -46.08
N THR A 118 42.47 -0.85 -46.52
CA THR A 118 42.47 0.37 -45.73
C THR A 118 41.45 0.24 -44.59
N SER A 119 41.93 0.24 -43.33
CA SER A 119 41.06 0.30 -42.17
C SER A 119 40.46 1.70 -42.06
N SER A 120 39.18 1.85 -42.35
CA SER A 120 38.40 2.98 -41.88
C SER A 120 38.10 2.73 -40.40
N GLU A 121 38.75 3.42 -39.53
CA GLU A 121 38.35 3.53 -38.13
C GLU A 121 37.01 4.22 -38.05
N THR A 122 35.96 3.46 -37.78
CA THR A 122 34.67 4.02 -37.42
C THR A 122 34.79 4.44 -35.94
N THR A 123 35.14 5.69 -35.71
CA THR A 123 35.05 6.33 -34.42
C THR A 123 33.57 6.41 -34.06
N THR A 124 33.09 5.49 -33.24
CA THR A 124 31.80 5.62 -32.60
C THR A 124 31.91 6.79 -31.61
N LEU A 125 31.40 7.94 -32.02
CA LEU A 125 31.15 9.05 -31.11
C LEU A 125 30.10 8.59 -30.09
N VAL A 126 30.53 8.19 -28.89
CA VAL A 126 29.66 8.11 -27.73
C VAL A 126 29.32 9.56 -27.38
N THR A 127 28.21 10.04 -27.93
CA THR A 127 27.59 11.27 -27.44
C THR A 127 27.03 10.96 -26.06
N THR A 128 27.78 11.27 -25.04
CA THR A 128 27.22 11.46 -23.71
C THR A 128 26.29 12.67 -23.83
N GLU A 129 25.00 12.42 -23.97
CA GLU A 129 24.00 13.45 -23.73
C GLU A 129 24.15 13.87 -22.28
N THR A 130 24.79 15.00 -22.06
CA THR A 130 24.73 15.69 -20.79
C THR A 130 23.30 16.21 -20.71
N VAL A 131 22.43 15.47 -20.00
CA VAL A 131 21.12 15.98 -19.62
C VAL A 131 21.39 17.20 -18.74
N ILE A 132 21.32 18.39 -19.34
CA ILE A 132 21.30 19.65 -18.60
C ILE A 132 19.91 19.67 -17.95
N THR A 133 19.81 19.13 -16.74
CA THR A 133 18.63 19.35 -15.91
C THR A 133 18.56 20.85 -15.64
N ALA A 134 17.56 21.52 -16.18
CA ALA A 134 17.26 22.90 -15.83
C ALA A 134 17.14 22.96 -14.30
N ALA A 135 17.68 24.04 -13.70
CA ALA A 135 17.53 24.22 -12.26
C ALA A 135 16.02 24.19 -11.90
N PRO A 136 15.63 23.50 -10.83
CA PRO A 136 14.23 23.41 -10.45
C PRO A 136 13.66 24.83 -10.26
N VAL A 137 12.48 25.07 -10.83
CA VAL A 137 11.79 26.36 -10.73
C VAL A 137 11.04 26.40 -9.41
N GLN A 138 11.37 27.41 -8.56
CA GLN A 138 10.70 27.61 -7.31
C GLN A 138 9.48 28.51 -7.49
N ARG A 139 8.35 28.12 -6.93
CA ARG A 139 7.09 28.88 -6.89
C ARG A 139 7.15 30.00 -5.85
N ALA A 140 6.18 30.92 -5.90
CA ALA A 140 6.08 32.04 -4.97
C ALA A 140 5.85 31.61 -3.50
N ASP A 141 5.27 30.45 -3.28
CA ASP A 141 5.06 29.82 -1.98
C ASP A 141 6.30 29.11 -1.41
N GLY A 142 7.40 29.07 -2.19
CA GLY A 142 8.67 28.44 -1.81
C GLY A 142 8.79 26.96 -2.21
N GLU A 143 7.74 26.34 -2.70
CA GLU A 143 7.79 24.98 -3.23
C GLU A 143 8.41 24.94 -4.64
N TYR A 144 9.02 23.81 -4.98
CA TYR A 144 9.60 23.61 -6.32
C TYR A 144 8.59 22.92 -7.24
N ILE A 145 8.50 23.41 -8.48
CA ILE A 145 7.74 22.73 -9.54
C ILE A 145 8.42 21.41 -9.81
N TYR A 146 7.67 20.33 -9.72
CA TYR A 146 8.16 18.99 -9.99
C TYR A 146 8.40 18.79 -11.48
N VAL A 147 9.61 18.41 -11.84
CA VAL A 147 9.93 18.00 -13.18
C VAL A 147 9.73 16.49 -13.26
N LYS A 148 8.72 16.06 -14.02
CA LYS A 148 8.40 14.65 -14.19
C LYS A 148 9.66 13.84 -14.53
N GLY A 149 10.01 12.91 -13.66
CA GLY A 149 11.13 11.98 -13.83
C GLY A 149 10.84 10.89 -14.87
N SER A 150 11.86 10.11 -15.20
CA SER A 150 11.66 8.87 -15.94
C SER A 150 10.90 7.88 -15.08
N PRO A 151 10.01 7.04 -15.66
CA PRO A 151 9.34 6.00 -14.89
C PRO A 151 10.32 5.09 -14.15
N ILE A 152 9.96 4.73 -12.93
CA ILE A 152 10.73 3.79 -12.11
C ILE A 152 10.29 2.38 -12.51
N GLU A 153 11.23 1.60 -13.05
CA GLU A 153 10.93 0.28 -13.63
C GLU A 153 10.98 -0.86 -12.63
N LYS A 154 11.62 -0.64 -11.47
CA LYS A 154 11.85 -1.67 -10.46
C LYS A 154 11.54 -1.13 -9.08
N ALA A 155 10.96 -1.99 -8.25
CA ALA A 155 10.66 -1.66 -6.87
C ALA A 155 11.92 -1.39 -6.04
N TYR A 156 11.78 -0.64 -4.95
CA TYR A 156 12.88 -0.21 -4.08
C TYR A 156 13.81 -1.35 -3.61
N PRO A 157 13.30 -2.54 -3.21
CA PRO A 157 14.16 -3.63 -2.73
C PRO A 157 15.28 -4.03 -3.70
N TYR A 158 15.06 -3.88 -5.02
CA TYR A 158 16.10 -4.14 -6.01
C TYR A 158 17.40 -3.40 -5.72
N ASN A 159 17.34 -2.16 -5.21
CA ASN A 159 18.50 -1.33 -4.95
C ASN A 159 19.38 -1.89 -3.83
N THR A 160 18.83 -2.68 -2.92
CA THR A 160 19.51 -3.27 -1.76
C THR A 160 20.22 -4.58 -2.06
N LEU A 161 19.94 -5.21 -3.22
CA LEU A 161 20.48 -6.50 -3.62
C LEU A 161 21.95 -6.42 -4.04
N ASP A 162 22.71 -7.48 -3.78
CA ASP A 162 24.04 -7.66 -4.34
C ASP A 162 24.01 -7.99 -5.84
N SER A 163 25.18 -8.08 -6.47
CA SER A 163 25.29 -8.28 -7.92
C SER A 163 24.74 -9.62 -8.42
N ASN A 164 24.87 -10.71 -7.65
CA ASN A 164 24.32 -12.02 -8.03
C ASN A 164 22.80 -12.01 -7.89
N LYS A 165 22.29 -11.52 -6.78
CA LYS A 165 20.85 -11.36 -6.55
C LYS A 165 20.21 -10.43 -7.59
N LYS A 166 20.86 -9.30 -7.94
CA LYS A 166 20.38 -8.41 -9.01
C LYS A 166 20.28 -9.12 -10.37
N ALA A 167 21.32 -9.87 -10.74
CA ALA A 167 21.31 -10.58 -12.02
C ALA A 167 20.24 -11.67 -12.07
N ALA A 168 20.02 -12.40 -10.96
CA ALA A 168 18.95 -13.38 -10.86
C ALA A 168 17.54 -12.73 -10.86
N TYR A 169 17.40 -11.62 -10.14
CA TYR A 169 16.17 -10.83 -10.12
C TYR A 169 15.80 -10.32 -11.52
N ASP A 170 16.78 -9.76 -12.24
CA ASP A 170 16.58 -9.26 -13.61
C ASP A 170 16.16 -10.38 -14.58
N ALA A 171 16.79 -11.55 -14.46
CA ALA A 171 16.42 -12.71 -15.27
C ALA A 171 15.00 -13.19 -14.96
N MET A 172 14.64 -13.26 -13.67
CA MET A 172 13.30 -13.64 -13.21
C MET A 172 12.25 -12.62 -13.67
N LEU A 173 12.46 -11.34 -13.40
CA LEU A 173 11.52 -10.28 -13.78
C LEU A 173 11.34 -10.20 -15.30
N THR A 174 12.42 -10.39 -16.07
CA THR A 174 12.36 -10.47 -17.54
C THR A 174 11.51 -11.66 -18.01
N ALA A 175 11.67 -12.81 -17.35
CA ALA A 175 10.89 -14.00 -17.68
C ALA A 175 9.40 -13.81 -17.33
N ILE A 176 9.10 -13.21 -16.18
CA ILE A 176 7.73 -12.89 -15.75
C ILE A 176 7.08 -11.92 -16.75
N LYS A 177 7.73 -10.79 -17.04
CA LYS A 177 7.19 -9.80 -18.01
C LYS A 177 7.02 -10.36 -19.43
N ALA A 178 7.78 -11.39 -19.80
CA ALA A 178 7.63 -12.11 -21.06
C ALA A 178 6.69 -13.29 -20.96
N HIS A 179 6.02 -13.50 -19.84
CA HIS A 179 5.09 -14.59 -19.52
C HIS A 179 5.65 -15.98 -19.87
N ARG A 180 6.92 -16.22 -19.50
CA ARG A 180 7.58 -17.51 -19.73
C ARG A 180 7.28 -18.43 -18.56
N ASP A 181 6.98 -19.69 -18.83
CA ASP A 181 6.76 -20.72 -17.84
C ASP A 181 8.06 -21.26 -17.21
N ARG A 182 9.21 -20.90 -17.79
CA ARG A 182 10.54 -21.31 -17.33
C ARG A 182 11.61 -20.27 -17.69
N PHE A 183 12.63 -20.17 -16.84
CA PHE A 183 13.87 -19.46 -17.14
C PHE A 183 15.07 -20.12 -16.48
N ASP A 184 16.27 -19.84 -17.01
CA ASP A 184 17.53 -20.32 -16.46
C ASP A 184 18.22 -19.16 -15.73
N ILE A 185 18.91 -19.47 -14.62
CA ILE A 185 19.77 -18.50 -13.92
C ILE A 185 20.95 -18.20 -14.83
N PRO A 186 21.34 -16.93 -15.03
CA PRO A 186 22.45 -16.57 -15.93
C PRO A 186 23.77 -17.23 -15.55
N ASP A 187 24.57 -17.56 -16.55
CA ASP A 187 25.89 -18.16 -16.36
C ASP A 187 26.77 -17.35 -15.42
N GLY A 188 27.38 -18.02 -14.44
CA GLY A 188 28.24 -17.39 -13.44
C GLY A 188 27.51 -16.77 -12.24
N VAL A 189 26.20 -16.63 -12.27
CA VAL A 189 25.38 -16.19 -11.13
C VAL A 189 25.23 -17.33 -10.14
N LYS A 190 25.45 -17.05 -8.87
CA LYS A 190 25.39 -18.02 -7.77
C LYS A 190 24.40 -17.55 -6.73
N ILE A 191 23.25 -18.20 -6.69
CA ILE A 191 22.20 -18.01 -5.67
C ILE A 191 21.80 -19.36 -5.09
N SER A 192 21.54 -19.39 -3.79
CA SER A 192 21.00 -20.56 -3.10
C SER A 192 19.49 -20.70 -3.37
N GLY A 193 18.91 -21.81 -2.91
CA GLY A 193 17.45 -21.96 -2.92
C GLY A 193 16.73 -20.91 -2.07
N ASP A 194 17.32 -20.56 -0.92
CA ASP A 194 16.78 -19.53 -0.03
C ASP A 194 16.84 -18.14 -0.69
N ASP A 195 17.95 -17.80 -1.36
CA ASP A 195 18.04 -16.54 -2.13
C ASP A 195 16.98 -16.48 -3.25
N TYR A 196 16.75 -17.61 -3.93
CA TYR A 196 15.73 -17.68 -4.98
C TYR A 196 14.31 -17.42 -4.42
N VAL A 197 13.99 -18.03 -3.28
CA VAL A 197 12.70 -17.84 -2.60
C VAL A 197 12.54 -16.40 -2.16
N GLU A 198 13.60 -15.81 -1.58
CA GLU A 198 13.63 -14.39 -1.20
C GLU A 198 13.38 -13.48 -2.41
N LEU A 199 14.08 -13.69 -3.53
CA LEU A 199 13.92 -12.89 -4.75
C LEU A 199 12.51 -13.02 -5.36
N TYR A 200 11.97 -14.24 -5.36
CA TYR A 200 10.60 -14.48 -5.82
C TYR A 200 9.59 -13.69 -4.98
N GLN A 201 9.75 -13.75 -3.66
CA GLN A 201 8.90 -13.03 -2.72
C GLN A 201 9.01 -11.50 -2.89
N LEU A 202 10.24 -11.00 -3.09
CA LEU A 202 10.46 -9.57 -3.34
C LEU A 202 9.75 -9.10 -4.62
N ILE A 203 9.79 -9.90 -5.70
CA ILE A 203 9.05 -9.55 -6.92
C ILE A 203 7.53 -9.63 -6.67
N TYR A 204 7.08 -10.68 -6.03
CA TYR A 204 5.65 -10.92 -5.78
C TYR A 204 5.02 -9.81 -4.91
N ASP A 205 5.71 -9.38 -3.86
CA ASP A 205 5.17 -8.40 -2.91
C ASP A 205 5.40 -6.95 -3.33
N PHE A 206 6.54 -6.65 -3.96
CA PHE A 206 6.98 -5.28 -4.14
C PHE A 206 6.95 -4.78 -5.59
N GLU A 207 7.01 -5.67 -6.59
CA GLU A 207 6.85 -5.24 -8.00
C GLU A 207 5.38 -4.95 -8.30
N TYR A 208 4.98 -3.72 -8.05
CA TYR A 208 3.60 -3.25 -8.17
C TYR A 208 2.96 -3.48 -9.54
N SER A 209 3.75 -3.62 -10.61
CA SER A 209 3.27 -3.91 -11.95
C SER A 209 3.03 -5.40 -12.22
N ILE A 210 3.41 -6.29 -11.31
CA ILE A 210 3.21 -7.73 -11.44
C ILE A 210 1.95 -8.12 -10.68
N PHE A 211 0.93 -8.55 -11.39
CA PHE A 211 -0.39 -8.88 -10.83
C PHE A 211 -0.89 -10.29 -11.18
N ASP A 212 -0.15 -11.02 -12.00
CA ASP A 212 -0.53 -12.32 -12.55
C ASP A 212 0.34 -13.49 -12.09
N LEU A 213 1.38 -13.22 -11.28
CA LEU A 213 2.29 -14.25 -10.78
C LEU A 213 1.59 -15.11 -9.71
N ASP A 214 1.63 -16.44 -9.86
CA ASP A 214 1.10 -17.39 -8.87
C ASP A 214 2.08 -17.55 -7.69
N VAL A 215 1.58 -17.94 -6.54
CA VAL A 215 2.36 -18.18 -5.31
C VAL A 215 3.22 -19.45 -5.34
N ASN A 216 3.12 -20.27 -6.40
CA ASN A 216 3.84 -21.54 -6.50
C ASN A 216 5.31 -21.36 -6.86
N ILE A 217 6.19 -21.60 -5.90
CA ILE A 217 7.65 -21.48 -6.05
C ILE A 217 8.24 -22.85 -6.46
N ARG A 218 8.87 -22.92 -7.64
CA ARG A 218 9.53 -24.13 -8.16
C ARG A 218 10.87 -23.80 -8.79
N TYR A 219 11.92 -24.50 -8.38
CA TYR A 219 13.25 -24.35 -8.94
C TYR A 219 14.02 -25.67 -8.99
N THR A 220 15.10 -25.68 -9.75
CA THR A 220 16.05 -26.81 -9.85
C THR A 220 17.43 -26.33 -9.42
N SER A 221 18.07 -27.08 -8.50
CA SER A 221 19.42 -26.81 -8.05
C SER A 221 20.41 -27.82 -8.60
N ALA A 222 21.65 -27.37 -8.85
CA ALA A 222 22.75 -28.24 -9.21
C ALA A 222 23.17 -29.09 -8.01
N SER A 223 23.27 -30.41 -8.20
CA SER A 223 23.54 -31.37 -7.12
C SER A 223 24.93 -31.22 -6.49
N ASN A 224 25.88 -30.65 -7.20
CA ASN A 224 27.27 -30.47 -6.74
C ASN A 224 27.53 -29.15 -5.99
N THR A 225 26.69 -28.13 -6.20
CA THR A 225 26.87 -26.80 -5.59
C THR A 225 25.70 -26.36 -4.74
N GLY A 226 24.52 -26.93 -4.94
CA GLY A 226 23.28 -26.47 -4.33
C GLY A 226 22.71 -25.17 -4.94
N ASN A 227 23.44 -24.53 -5.87
CA ASN A 227 22.97 -23.31 -6.50
C ASN A 227 21.78 -23.59 -7.42
N VAL A 228 20.83 -22.66 -7.47
CA VAL A 228 19.71 -22.72 -8.42
C VAL A 228 20.25 -22.52 -9.84
N VAL A 229 19.78 -23.34 -10.76
CA VAL A 229 20.16 -23.31 -12.18
C VAL A 229 19.00 -22.95 -13.10
N SER A 230 17.79 -23.29 -12.71
CA SER A 230 16.58 -22.93 -13.46
C SER A 230 15.37 -22.90 -12.57
N ALA A 231 14.32 -22.23 -13.01
CA ALA A 231 13.06 -22.15 -12.28
C ALA A 231 11.86 -22.26 -13.21
N GLN A 232 10.72 -22.64 -12.64
CA GLN A 232 9.42 -22.63 -13.29
C GLN A 232 8.55 -21.54 -12.70
N LEU A 233 7.85 -20.84 -13.55
CA LEU A 233 6.89 -19.82 -13.20
C LEU A 233 5.47 -20.30 -13.51
N SER A 234 4.52 -19.88 -12.73
CA SER A 234 3.10 -20.16 -12.91
C SER A 234 2.34 -18.84 -12.85
N TYR A 235 1.28 -18.71 -13.63
CA TYR A 235 0.52 -17.48 -13.77
C TYR A 235 -0.96 -17.71 -13.51
N LEU A 236 -1.65 -16.68 -13.04
CA LEU A 236 -3.10 -16.69 -12.78
C LEU A 236 -3.90 -16.52 -14.08
N TYR A 237 -3.32 -15.81 -15.05
CA TYR A 237 -3.95 -15.50 -16.33
C TYR A 237 -3.09 -15.99 -17.51
N THR A 238 -3.66 -16.00 -18.71
CA THR A 238 -2.89 -16.23 -19.95
C THR A 238 -2.15 -14.97 -20.37
N ALA A 239 -1.09 -15.09 -21.18
CA ALA A 239 -0.35 -13.94 -21.69
C ALA A 239 -1.25 -12.94 -22.43
N GLU A 240 -2.24 -13.41 -23.19
CA GLU A 240 -3.19 -12.54 -23.90
C GLU A 240 -4.10 -11.77 -22.92
N GLN A 241 -4.54 -12.42 -21.83
CA GLN A 241 -5.32 -11.76 -20.78
C GLN A 241 -4.49 -10.69 -20.07
N VAL A 242 -3.23 -11.01 -19.72
CA VAL A 242 -2.30 -10.07 -19.08
C VAL A 242 -2.07 -8.84 -19.98
N ASP A 243 -1.81 -9.05 -21.27
CA ASP A 243 -1.64 -7.96 -22.23
C ASP A 243 -2.88 -7.04 -22.32
N ASP A 244 -4.07 -7.61 -22.29
CA ASP A 244 -5.32 -6.85 -22.35
C ASP A 244 -5.58 -6.09 -21.02
N MET A 245 -5.33 -6.74 -19.88
CA MET A 245 -5.42 -6.11 -18.56
C MET A 245 -4.41 -4.98 -18.41
N GLN A 246 -3.16 -5.19 -18.83
CA GLN A 246 -2.10 -4.16 -18.75
C GLN A 246 -2.46 -2.91 -19.58
N LYS A 247 -3.00 -3.09 -20.79
CA LYS A 247 -3.47 -1.94 -21.60
C LYS A 247 -4.56 -1.13 -20.90
N LYS A 248 -5.47 -1.80 -20.21
CA LYS A 248 -6.53 -1.12 -19.44
C LYS A 248 -5.95 -0.40 -18.22
N ILE A 249 -5.01 -1.02 -17.50
CA ILE A 249 -4.28 -0.43 -16.37
C ILE A 249 -3.55 0.84 -16.84
N ASP A 250 -2.76 0.73 -17.93
CA ASP A 250 -2.01 1.87 -18.49
C ASP A 250 -2.95 3.00 -18.91
N GLY A 251 -4.04 2.67 -19.60
CA GLY A 251 -5.03 3.68 -20.00
C GLY A 251 -5.69 4.38 -18.82
N ALA A 252 -5.99 3.67 -17.73
CA ALA A 252 -6.55 4.25 -16.52
C ALA A 252 -5.52 5.13 -15.79
N ALA A 253 -4.27 4.68 -15.67
CA ALA A 253 -3.19 5.45 -15.06
C ALA A 253 -2.86 6.71 -15.87
N ASP A 254 -2.74 6.60 -17.18
CA ASP A 254 -2.45 7.73 -18.07
C ASP A 254 -3.57 8.78 -18.02
N LYS A 255 -4.83 8.35 -17.90
CA LYS A 255 -5.96 9.26 -17.68
C LYS A 255 -5.79 10.05 -16.38
N ILE A 256 -5.50 9.38 -15.24
CA ILE A 256 -5.27 10.04 -13.95
C ILE A 256 -4.09 11.00 -14.04
N ILE A 257 -2.97 10.58 -14.65
CA ILE A 257 -1.76 11.40 -14.81
C ILE A 257 -2.02 12.61 -15.70
N SER A 258 -2.90 12.50 -16.69
CA SER A 258 -3.24 13.62 -17.57
C SER A 258 -4.01 14.75 -16.88
N GLU A 259 -4.56 14.50 -15.69
CA GLU A 259 -5.25 15.49 -14.86
C GLU A 259 -4.28 16.31 -13.99
N LEU A 260 -2.99 15.94 -13.91
CA LEU A 260 -1.99 16.69 -13.17
C LEU A 260 -1.76 18.09 -13.77
N GLY A 261 -1.67 19.09 -12.90
CA GLY A 261 -1.32 20.45 -13.28
C GLY A 261 0.16 20.58 -13.69
N ASN A 262 0.48 21.60 -14.48
CA ASN A 262 1.84 21.81 -15.00
C ASN A 262 2.83 22.37 -13.95
N GLU A 263 2.34 22.89 -12.82
CA GLU A 263 3.14 23.60 -11.82
C GLU A 263 3.02 22.97 -10.43
N MET A 264 2.67 21.66 -10.36
CA MET A 264 2.54 20.95 -9.10
C MET A 264 3.91 20.61 -8.50
N SER A 265 4.03 20.68 -7.18
CA SER A 265 5.15 20.13 -6.42
C SER A 265 5.04 18.61 -6.27
N GLU A 266 6.11 17.92 -5.81
CA GLU A 266 6.05 16.49 -5.50
C GLU A 266 4.94 16.19 -4.48
N TYR A 267 4.79 17.02 -3.45
CA TYR A 267 3.73 16.89 -2.44
C TYR A 267 2.34 16.95 -3.07
N GLU A 268 2.08 17.94 -3.92
CA GLU A 268 0.78 18.10 -4.57
C GLU A 268 0.43 16.94 -5.50
N ILE A 269 1.42 16.38 -6.21
CA ILE A 269 1.23 15.19 -7.05
C ILE A 269 0.92 13.96 -6.20
N VAL A 270 1.69 13.74 -5.13
CA VAL A 270 1.48 12.64 -4.19
C VAL A 270 0.10 12.75 -3.55
N LYS A 271 -0.29 13.96 -3.11
CA LYS A 271 -1.63 14.21 -2.57
C LYS A 271 -2.73 13.98 -3.60
N PHE A 272 -2.52 14.40 -4.84
CA PHE A 272 -3.48 14.18 -5.92
C PHE A 272 -3.74 12.68 -6.15
N PHE A 273 -2.70 11.84 -6.18
CA PHE A 273 -2.87 10.40 -6.32
C PHE A 273 -3.55 9.77 -5.11
N TYR A 274 -3.20 10.22 -3.91
CA TYR A 274 -3.87 9.82 -2.69
C TYR A 274 -5.37 10.13 -2.74
N ASP A 275 -5.72 11.37 -3.03
CA ASP A 275 -7.10 11.84 -3.09
C ASP A 275 -7.92 11.09 -4.15
N LYS A 276 -7.34 10.86 -5.32
CA LYS A 276 -7.97 10.09 -6.40
C LYS A 276 -8.32 8.67 -5.98
N LEU A 277 -7.36 7.96 -5.40
CA LEU A 277 -7.59 6.59 -4.98
C LEU A 277 -8.55 6.53 -3.78
N ALA A 278 -8.37 7.41 -2.79
CA ALA A 278 -9.23 7.44 -1.60
C ALA A 278 -10.69 7.79 -1.91
N SER A 279 -10.95 8.61 -2.94
CA SER A 279 -12.30 9.04 -3.31
C SER A 279 -12.97 8.22 -4.40
N GLU A 280 -12.20 7.57 -5.28
CA GLU A 280 -12.76 6.88 -6.46
C GLU A 280 -12.73 5.35 -6.36
N VAL A 281 -11.99 4.79 -5.40
CA VAL A 281 -11.85 3.33 -5.25
C VAL A 281 -12.63 2.88 -4.02
N GLU A 282 -13.49 1.89 -4.18
CA GLU A 282 -14.26 1.28 -3.10
C GLU A 282 -13.41 0.23 -2.37
N TYR A 283 -13.40 0.27 -1.03
CA TYR A 283 -12.86 -0.83 -0.24
C TYR A 283 -13.87 -1.98 -0.23
N ASN A 284 -13.50 -3.12 -0.80
CA ASN A 284 -14.43 -4.23 -1.00
C ASN A 284 -13.68 -5.57 -0.87
N GLU A 285 -13.95 -6.31 0.18
CA GLU A 285 -13.35 -7.63 0.43
C GLU A 285 -13.86 -8.72 -0.52
N ASN A 286 -14.92 -8.47 -1.25
CA ASN A 286 -15.51 -9.38 -2.22
C ASN A 286 -15.15 -9.01 -3.68
N ALA A 287 -14.24 -8.07 -3.91
CA ALA A 287 -13.80 -7.72 -5.26
C ALA A 287 -13.12 -8.91 -5.96
N GLU A 288 -13.27 -9.04 -7.26
CA GLU A 288 -12.67 -10.13 -8.04
C GLU A 288 -11.13 -10.03 -8.06
N ASN A 289 -10.61 -8.82 -8.29
CA ASN A 289 -9.18 -8.51 -8.33
C ASN A 289 -8.75 -7.80 -7.04
N LEU A 290 -8.80 -8.54 -5.93
CA LEU A 290 -8.72 -8.01 -4.56
C LEU A 290 -7.46 -7.21 -4.24
N ARG A 291 -6.30 -7.54 -4.81
CA ARG A 291 -5.01 -7.05 -4.28
C ARG A 291 -4.09 -6.49 -5.34
N ASP A 292 -4.57 -6.32 -6.53
CA ASP A 292 -3.77 -5.88 -7.64
C ASP A 292 -4.18 -4.50 -8.18
N ILE A 293 -3.33 -3.98 -9.04
CA ILE A 293 -3.56 -2.67 -9.64
C ILE A 293 -4.76 -2.64 -10.60
N TYR A 294 -5.19 -3.79 -11.12
CA TYR A 294 -6.35 -3.87 -12.02
C TYR A 294 -7.64 -3.59 -11.24
N GLY A 295 -7.82 -4.25 -10.07
CA GLY A 295 -8.92 -3.98 -9.17
C GLY A 295 -9.02 -2.50 -8.79
N ALA A 296 -7.90 -1.90 -8.37
CA ALA A 296 -7.87 -0.50 -7.94
C ALA A 296 -8.07 0.49 -9.10
N LEU A 297 -7.34 0.35 -10.21
CA LEU A 297 -7.32 1.37 -11.27
C LEU A 297 -8.43 1.20 -12.30
N VAL A 298 -8.83 -0.05 -12.61
CA VAL A 298 -9.80 -0.36 -13.67
C VAL A 298 -11.19 -0.62 -13.09
N GLU A 299 -11.29 -1.52 -12.10
CA GLU A 299 -12.57 -1.91 -11.51
C GLU A 299 -13.03 -0.96 -10.40
N LYS A 300 -12.11 -0.16 -9.85
CA LYS A 300 -12.39 0.77 -8.75
C LYS A 300 -12.91 0.09 -7.48
N SER A 301 -12.50 -1.15 -7.25
CA SER A 301 -12.94 -1.98 -6.14
C SER A 301 -11.81 -2.92 -5.74
N THR A 302 -11.31 -2.83 -4.50
CA THR A 302 -10.14 -3.59 -4.03
C THR A 302 -10.00 -3.52 -2.50
N VAL A 303 -8.95 -4.16 -1.95
CA VAL A 303 -8.53 -4.04 -0.54
C VAL A 303 -7.18 -3.33 -0.43
N CYS A 304 -6.61 -3.24 0.76
CA CYS A 304 -5.36 -2.51 1.06
C CYS A 304 -4.22 -2.77 0.05
N GLY A 305 -4.05 -4.03 -0.39
CA GLY A 305 -3.02 -4.40 -1.37
C GLY A 305 -3.18 -3.70 -2.72
N GLY A 306 -4.41 -3.59 -3.22
CA GLY A 306 -4.67 -2.88 -4.47
C GLY A 306 -4.47 -1.37 -4.35
N TYR A 307 -4.90 -0.75 -3.24
CA TYR A 307 -4.62 0.67 -2.95
C TYR A 307 -3.12 0.96 -2.94
N ALA A 308 -2.36 0.20 -2.16
CA ALA A 308 -0.92 0.42 -2.01
C ALA A 308 -0.17 0.22 -3.33
N ARG A 309 -0.48 -0.83 -4.09
CA ARG A 309 0.15 -1.11 -5.39
C ARG A 309 -0.23 -0.05 -6.44
N ALA A 310 -1.50 0.38 -6.49
CA ALA A 310 -1.96 1.41 -7.41
C ALA A 310 -1.30 2.77 -7.12
N PHE A 311 -1.16 3.15 -5.85
CA PHE A 311 -0.45 4.35 -5.46
C PHE A 311 1.02 4.32 -5.90
N SER A 312 1.74 3.22 -5.63
CA SER A 312 3.12 3.03 -6.08
C SER A 312 3.22 3.05 -7.60
N TYR A 313 2.28 2.44 -8.32
CA TYR A 313 2.28 2.43 -9.77
C TYR A 313 2.12 3.84 -10.37
N LEU A 314 1.18 4.63 -9.87
CA LEU A 314 0.98 6.01 -10.31
C LEU A 314 2.22 6.87 -10.02
N CYS A 315 2.79 6.78 -8.83
CA CYS A 315 4.02 7.47 -8.45
C CYS A 315 5.20 7.07 -9.35
N SER A 316 5.36 5.78 -9.63
CA SER A 316 6.43 5.27 -10.48
C SER A 316 6.36 5.80 -11.91
N LYS A 317 5.14 5.94 -12.47
CA LYS A 317 4.91 6.48 -13.83
C LYS A 317 5.37 7.92 -13.98
N VAL A 318 5.46 8.67 -12.90
CA VAL A 318 5.96 10.05 -12.91
C VAL A 318 7.36 10.18 -12.32
N GLY A 319 7.97 9.10 -11.83
CA GLY A 319 9.34 9.07 -11.31
C GLY A 319 9.46 9.43 -9.82
N ILE A 320 8.39 9.35 -9.05
CA ILE A 320 8.38 9.51 -7.59
C ILE A 320 8.66 8.14 -6.95
N GLU A 321 9.70 8.08 -6.10
CA GLU A 321 10.07 6.84 -5.41
C GLU A 321 9.08 6.47 -4.31
N THR A 322 8.64 5.20 -4.32
CA THR A 322 7.79 4.62 -3.28
C THR A 322 8.30 3.25 -2.86
N ILE A 323 7.88 2.83 -1.68
CA ILE A 323 8.04 1.46 -1.18
C ILE A 323 6.65 1.00 -0.74
N THR A 324 6.21 -0.13 -1.23
CA THR A 324 5.07 -0.83 -0.65
C THR A 324 5.50 -1.44 0.68
N THR A 325 4.75 -1.26 1.74
CA THR A 325 5.08 -1.77 3.08
C THR A 325 4.10 -2.86 3.49
N LEU A 326 4.62 -3.86 4.18
CA LEU A 326 3.88 -5.00 4.68
C LEU A 326 3.92 -5.02 6.21
N GLY A 327 2.79 -5.24 6.85
CA GLY A 327 2.71 -5.25 8.30
C GLY A 327 1.30 -5.52 8.81
N ASP A 328 1.03 -5.14 10.03
CA ASP A 328 -0.30 -5.15 10.62
C ASP A 328 -0.81 -3.72 10.82
N PHE A 329 -2.10 -3.52 10.70
CA PHE A 329 -2.84 -2.38 11.21
C PHE A 329 -3.85 -2.88 12.24
N ASN A 330 -3.72 -2.45 13.50
CA ASN A 330 -4.53 -2.98 14.60
C ASN A 330 -4.58 -4.52 14.64
N GLU A 331 -3.41 -5.18 14.59
CA GLU A 331 -3.28 -6.64 14.60
C GLU A 331 -3.88 -7.36 13.37
N THR A 332 -4.29 -6.61 12.35
CA THR A 332 -4.80 -7.17 11.08
C THR A 332 -3.78 -6.97 9.98
N PRO A 333 -3.44 -8.02 9.20
CA PRO A 333 -2.52 -7.92 8.08
C PRO A 333 -2.90 -6.78 7.12
N HIS A 334 -1.95 -5.90 6.86
CA HIS A 334 -2.18 -4.67 6.12
C HIS A 334 -1.03 -4.31 5.18
N MET A 335 -1.35 -3.54 4.15
CA MET A 335 -0.39 -3.03 3.18
C MET A 335 -0.61 -1.54 2.96
N TRP A 336 0.49 -0.76 3.06
CA TRP A 336 0.50 0.68 2.81
C TRP A 336 1.77 1.09 2.07
N ASN A 337 2.15 2.36 2.09
CA ASN A 337 3.30 2.84 1.34
C ASN A 337 4.23 3.70 2.19
N MET A 338 5.49 3.76 1.79
CA MET A 338 6.35 4.91 2.00
C MET A 338 6.54 5.65 0.68
N VAL A 339 6.64 6.96 0.73
CA VAL A 339 6.88 7.83 -0.43
C VAL A 339 8.02 8.79 -0.13
N LYS A 340 8.84 9.08 -1.13
CA LYS A 340 9.93 10.03 -1.01
C LYS A 340 9.55 11.36 -1.66
N ILE A 341 9.54 12.42 -0.85
CA ILE A 341 9.24 13.80 -1.28
C ILE A 341 10.41 14.69 -0.83
N ASP A 342 10.97 15.50 -1.72
CA ASP A 342 12.15 16.33 -1.47
C ASP A 342 13.30 15.55 -0.80
N GLY A 343 13.51 14.32 -1.23
CA GLY A 343 14.56 13.43 -0.71
C GLY A 343 14.32 12.93 0.71
N LYS A 344 13.14 13.11 1.31
CA LYS A 344 12.73 12.60 2.62
C LYS A 344 11.62 11.57 2.46
N TRP A 345 11.65 10.54 3.31
CA TRP A 345 10.65 9.49 3.33
C TRP A 345 9.51 9.81 4.30
N TYR A 346 8.31 9.42 3.93
CA TYR A 346 7.06 9.57 4.69
C TYR A 346 6.22 8.31 4.53
N HIS A 347 5.46 7.94 5.55
CA HIS A 347 4.43 6.91 5.40
C HIS A 347 3.15 7.49 4.82
N VAL A 348 2.49 6.70 3.96
CA VAL A 348 1.19 7.03 3.35
C VAL A 348 0.32 5.79 3.33
N ASP A 349 -0.82 5.85 4.00
CA ASP A 349 -1.84 4.79 3.95
C ASP A 349 -3.10 5.30 3.25
N VAL A 350 -3.22 4.99 1.98
CA VAL A 350 -4.35 5.41 1.14
C VAL A 350 -5.65 4.72 1.57
N THR A 351 -5.56 3.48 2.04
CA THR A 351 -6.72 2.71 2.51
C THR A 351 -7.41 3.40 3.67
N SER A 352 -6.63 3.87 4.64
CA SER A 352 -7.14 4.63 5.79
C SER A 352 -7.74 5.98 5.38
N GLY A 353 -7.38 6.51 4.21
CA GLY A 353 -7.94 7.72 3.63
C GLY A 353 -9.31 7.54 2.97
N ASN A 354 -9.75 6.29 2.73
CA ASN A 354 -10.92 5.97 1.94
C ASN A 354 -12.18 6.73 2.38
N ALA A 355 -12.87 7.32 1.39
CA ALA A 355 -14.06 8.14 1.60
C ALA A 355 -15.36 7.48 1.10
N THR A 356 -15.29 6.27 0.52
CA THR A 356 -16.42 5.69 -0.22
C THR A 356 -17.43 4.95 0.65
N ASN A 357 -17.01 4.42 1.80
CA ASN A 357 -17.81 3.56 2.67
C ASN A 357 -18.12 4.24 4.02
N THR A 358 -18.53 5.50 4.01
CA THR A 358 -18.84 6.26 5.24
C THR A 358 -20.14 7.05 5.07
N GLU A 359 -20.84 7.29 6.17
CA GLU A 359 -22.03 8.18 6.21
C GLU A 359 -21.64 9.60 5.78
N PHE A 360 -20.43 10.04 6.11
CA PHE A 360 -19.85 11.31 5.71
C PHE A 360 -18.70 11.06 4.74
N PRO A 361 -18.92 11.14 3.41
CA PRO A 361 -17.88 10.87 2.42
C PRO A 361 -16.85 12.01 2.39
N TYR A 362 -15.74 11.84 3.09
CA TYR A 362 -14.60 12.76 3.09
C TYR A 362 -13.29 11.98 3.13
N ILE A 363 -12.24 12.58 2.57
CA ILE A 363 -10.90 11.98 2.58
C ILE A 363 -10.25 12.24 3.94
N ARG A 364 -9.76 11.18 4.59
CA ARG A 364 -9.04 11.26 5.85
C ARG A 364 -7.54 11.37 5.59
N TYR A 365 -6.86 12.21 6.37
CA TYR A 365 -5.42 12.45 6.21
C TYR A 365 -4.60 12.05 7.43
N ASP A 366 -5.16 11.25 8.33
CA ASP A 366 -4.50 10.77 9.57
C ASP A 366 -3.14 10.11 9.30
N TYR A 367 -3.03 9.41 8.17
CA TYR A 367 -1.82 8.69 7.77
C TYR A 367 -1.29 9.14 6.40
N PHE A 368 -1.45 10.42 6.07
CA PHE A 368 -0.88 11.02 4.87
C PHE A 368 0.40 11.76 5.17
N CYS A 369 1.52 11.26 4.66
CA CYS A 369 2.87 11.81 4.84
C CYS A 369 3.28 11.92 6.32
N VAL A 370 3.06 10.85 7.08
CA VAL A 370 3.39 10.79 8.50
C VAL A 370 4.76 10.18 8.76
N THR A 371 5.27 10.41 9.99
CA THR A 371 6.54 9.88 10.47
C THR A 371 6.41 8.45 11.00
N ASP A 372 7.57 7.77 11.23
CA ASP A 372 7.63 6.48 11.94
C ASP A 372 6.92 6.57 13.31
N ASP A 373 7.06 7.69 14.03
CA ASP A 373 6.47 7.86 15.35
C ASP A 373 4.93 7.89 15.33
N ILE A 374 4.33 8.38 14.24
CA ILE A 374 2.88 8.41 14.07
C ILE A 374 2.37 7.06 13.55
N ILE A 375 2.97 6.56 12.47
CA ILE A 375 2.48 5.32 11.85
C ILE A 375 2.56 4.14 12.82
N ASN A 376 3.64 4.01 13.58
CA ASN A 376 3.86 2.90 14.52
C ASN A 376 2.91 2.89 15.74
N LYS A 377 2.02 3.86 15.86
CA LYS A 377 0.98 3.83 16.90
C LYS A 377 -0.11 2.80 16.63
N TYR A 378 -0.32 2.47 15.38
CA TYR A 378 -1.31 1.51 14.93
C TYR A 378 -0.79 0.48 13.93
N HIS A 379 0.31 0.78 13.24
CA HIS A 379 0.91 -0.10 12.25
C HIS A 379 2.17 -0.75 12.82
N VAL A 380 2.38 -2.01 12.48
CA VAL A 380 3.59 -2.77 12.84
C VAL A 380 4.19 -3.34 11.57
N LEU A 381 5.38 -2.87 11.20
CA LEU A 381 6.10 -3.37 10.01
C LEU A 381 6.55 -4.82 10.20
N TYR A 382 6.42 -5.64 9.18
CA TYR A 382 7.05 -6.96 9.15
C TYR A 382 8.52 -6.85 8.78
N ASP A 383 9.34 -7.72 9.38
CA ASP A 383 10.75 -7.87 9.02
C ASP A 383 10.88 -8.22 7.52
N GLN A 384 11.74 -7.49 6.82
CA GLN A 384 12.06 -7.73 5.42
C GLN A 384 13.56 -8.02 5.27
N PRO A 385 13.99 -8.62 4.14
CA PRO A 385 15.41 -8.83 3.86
C PRO A 385 16.19 -7.53 3.55
N PHE A 386 15.55 -6.40 3.68
CA PHE A 386 16.13 -5.05 3.54
C PHE A 386 15.60 -4.12 4.64
N ASP A 387 16.36 -3.06 4.91
CA ASP A 387 15.96 -2.03 5.86
C ASP A 387 15.04 -1.01 5.20
N TYR A 388 13.90 -0.72 5.82
CA TYR A 388 13.07 0.40 5.42
C TYR A 388 13.78 1.73 5.74
N PRO A 389 13.71 2.73 4.87
CA PRO A 389 14.26 4.05 5.16
C PRO A 389 13.47 4.72 6.29
N LYS A 390 14.15 5.58 7.05
CA LYS A 390 13.55 6.28 8.17
C LYS A 390 12.66 7.44 7.71
N ALA A 391 11.41 7.48 8.18
CA ALA A 391 10.49 8.59 8.03
C ALA A 391 10.49 9.47 9.28
N ALA A 392 11.29 10.55 9.28
CA ALA A 392 11.49 11.41 10.46
C ALA A 392 11.11 12.88 10.24
N SER A 393 10.66 13.24 9.04
CA SER A 393 10.31 14.63 8.71
C SER A 393 8.80 14.82 8.82
N GLU A 394 8.39 15.91 9.45
CA GLU A 394 6.98 16.33 9.54
C GLU A 394 6.59 17.37 8.46
N LYS A 395 7.56 17.82 7.63
CA LYS A 395 7.34 18.93 6.68
C LYS A 395 6.08 18.73 5.84
N TYR A 396 5.87 17.54 5.34
CA TYR A 396 4.76 17.21 4.45
C TYR A 396 3.63 16.40 5.12
N ASN A 397 3.62 16.31 6.47
CA ASN A 397 2.42 15.87 7.16
C ASN A 397 1.26 16.79 6.78
N TYR A 398 0.10 16.24 6.45
CA TYR A 398 -1.03 17.03 5.96
C TYR A 398 -1.42 18.19 6.86
N PHE A 399 -1.50 17.95 8.15
CA PHE A 399 -1.91 18.98 9.12
C PHE A 399 -0.84 20.05 9.30
N VAL A 400 0.43 19.65 9.34
CA VAL A 400 1.56 20.58 9.45
C VAL A 400 1.66 21.45 8.20
N TYR A 401 1.62 20.84 7.02
CA TYR A 401 1.77 21.54 5.75
C TYR A 401 0.66 22.57 5.49
N ASN A 402 -0.58 22.22 5.89
CA ASN A 402 -1.74 23.10 5.70
C ASN A 402 -2.02 24.03 6.88
N ASN A 403 -1.13 24.12 7.89
CA ASN A 403 -1.31 24.90 9.11
C ASN A 403 -2.58 24.51 9.90
N LEU A 404 -2.90 23.22 9.95
CA LEU A 404 -4.05 22.65 10.64
C LEU A 404 -3.62 21.96 11.96
N VAL A 405 -2.62 22.51 12.64
CA VAL A 405 -2.14 22.02 13.94
C VAL A 405 -2.45 23.07 15.01
N ALA A 406 -3.40 22.76 15.88
CA ALA A 406 -3.75 23.58 17.04
C ALA A 406 -2.68 23.45 18.14
N ARG A 407 -2.20 24.58 18.68
CA ARG A 407 -1.16 24.66 19.72
C ARG A 407 -1.72 24.90 21.11
N ASP A 408 -2.95 25.39 21.17
CA ASP A 408 -3.72 25.63 22.38
C ASP A 408 -5.21 25.74 22.05
N VAL A 409 -6.05 25.87 23.05
CA VAL A 409 -7.52 25.96 22.90
C VAL A 409 -7.96 27.16 22.06
N PRO A 410 -7.44 28.38 22.28
CA PRO A 410 -7.77 29.52 21.42
C PRO A 410 -7.40 29.31 19.95
N ASP A 411 -6.23 28.72 19.68
CA ASP A 411 -5.77 28.39 18.33
C ASP A 411 -6.72 27.35 17.66
N ALA A 412 -7.12 26.31 18.40
CA ALA A 412 -8.09 25.34 17.94
C ALA A 412 -9.45 25.96 17.59
N ALA A 413 -10.00 26.83 18.46
CA ALA A 413 -11.28 27.47 18.22
C ALA A 413 -11.27 28.36 16.97
N ALA A 414 -10.18 29.11 16.77
CA ALA A 414 -10.00 29.96 15.60
C ALA A 414 -9.87 29.13 14.30
N LEU A 415 -9.06 28.08 14.36
CA LEU A 415 -8.84 27.15 13.25
C LEU A 415 -10.14 26.45 12.83
N ILE A 416 -10.90 25.92 13.79
CA ILE A 416 -12.19 25.27 13.52
C ILE A 416 -13.14 26.25 12.83
N ALA A 417 -13.26 27.48 13.34
CA ALA A 417 -14.14 28.50 12.77
C ALA A 417 -13.78 28.83 11.30
N GLU A 418 -12.49 28.96 11.01
CA GLU A 418 -11.99 29.22 9.66
C GLU A 418 -12.27 28.04 8.72
N GLU A 419 -11.96 26.82 9.16
CA GLU A 419 -12.12 25.62 8.37
C GLU A 419 -13.60 25.26 8.14
N ILE A 420 -14.51 25.52 9.08
CA ILE A 420 -15.97 25.40 8.86
C ILE A 420 -16.43 26.29 7.69
N ILE A 421 -15.97 27.54 7.64
CA ILE A 421 -16.32 28.45 6.55
C ILE A 421 -15.80 27.93 5.21
N LYS A 422 -14.54 27.49 5.15
CA LYS A 422 -13.96 26.89 3.94
C LYS A 422 -14.68 25.61 3.52
N ALA A 423 -14.92 24.70 4.46
CA ALA A 423 -15.62 23.45 4.21
C ALA A 423 -17.05 23.70 3.71
N SER A 424 -17.74 24.70 4.28
CA SER A 424 -19.10 25.07 3.86
C SER A 424 -19.15 25.56 2.40
N ALA A 425 -18.15 26.30 1.94
CA ALA A 425 -18.08 26.76 0.55
C ALA A 425 -17.95 25.61 -0.43
N ALA A 426 -17.14 24.62 -0.10
CA ALA A 426 -16.90 23.42 -0.94
C ALA A 426 -17.87 22.25 -0.66
N LYS A 427 -18.80 22.37 0.30
CA LYS A 427 -19.65 21.29 0.80
C LYS A 427 -18.87 20.05 1.27
N ILE A 428 -17.71 20.28 1.88
CA ILE A 428 -16.95 19.20 2.51
C ILE A 428 -17.63 18.85 3.84
N PRO A 429 -18.00 17.60 4.08
CA PRO A 429 -18.81 17.23 5.24
C PRO A 429 -18.02 17.11 6.54
N ALA A 430 -16.71 17.41 6.54
CA ALA A 430 -15.87 17.31 7.72
C ALA A 430 -14.80 18.39 7.76
N VAL A 431 -14.54 18.92 8.96
CA VAL A 431 -13.36 19.70 9.30
C VAL A 431 -12.42 18.77 10.09
N GLN A 432 -11.14 18.75 9.75
CA GLN A 432 -10.16 17.92 10.43
C GLN A 432 -8.89 18.71 10.74
N PHE A 433 -8.37 18.53 11.95
CA PHE A 433 -7.15 19.16 12.43
C PHE A 433 -6.43 18.29 13.45
N ALA A 434 -5.16 18.55 13.68
CA ALA A 434 -4.37 17.87 14.71
C ALA A 434 -4.07 18.81 15.88
N CYS A 435 -3.77 18.25 17.06
CA CYS A 435 -3.22 18.99 18.19
C CYS A 435 -1.71 18.77 18.30
N ALA A 436 -0.99 19.80 18.74
CA ALA A 436 0.47 19.77 18.78
C ALA A 436 1.03 18.70 19.73
N ASP A 437 0.36 18.49 20.86
CA ASP A 437 0.74 17.49 21.86
C ASP A 437 -0.49 16.90 22.58
N ASP A 438 -0.26 15.92 23.44
CA ASP A 438 -1.31 15.17 24.12
C ASP A 438 -2.09 16.08 25.10
N GLN A 439 -1.41 17.05 25.78
CA GLN A 439 -2.08 17.98 26.69
C GLN A 439 -2.99 18.93 25.92
N THR A 440 -2.53 19.47 24.81
CA THR A 440 -3.34 20.32 23.92
C THR A 440 -4.56 19.54 23.40
N PHE A 441 -4.39 18.26 23.06
CA PHE A 441 -5.50 17.41 22.62
C PHE A 441 -6.56 17.26 23.73
N GLU A 442 -6.14 16.90 24.95
CA GLU A 442 -7.04 16.76 26.08
C GLU A 442 -7.78 18.08 26.42
N ASP A 443 -7.05 19.20 26.45
CA ASP A 443 -7.61 20.52 26.73
C ASP A 443 -8.63 20.94 25.67
N VAL A 444 -8.36 20.66 24.39
CA VAL A 444 -9.26 20.96 23.27
C VAL A 444 -10.51 20.10 23.29
N ILE A 445 -10.38 18.79 23.53
CA ILE A 445 -11.53 17.89 23.70
C ILE A 445 -12.41 18.35 24.84
N PHE A 446 -11.82 18.66 26.00
CA PHE A 446 -12.56 19.17 27.16
C PHE A 446 -13.29 20.48 26.83
N TYR A 447 -12.59 21.44 26.22
CA TYR A 447 -13.19 22.73 25.83
C TYR A 447 -14.36 22.56 24.86
N LEU A 448 -14.20 21.72 23.83
CA LEU A 448 -15.21 21.57 22.78
C LEU A 448 -16.44 20.78 23.24
N PHE A 449 -16.23 19.72 24.02
CA PHE A 449 -17.25 18.69 24.20
C PHE A 449 -17.65 18.40 25.66
N ASP A 450 -17.04 19.11 26.64
CA ASP A 450 -17.51 18.97 28.01
C ASP A 450 -18.99 19.37 28.13
N PRO A 451 -19.85 18.53 28.76
CA PRO A 451 -21.29 18.76 28.80
C PRO A 451 -21.71 20.10 29.42
N GLU A 452 -20.87 20.66 30.29
CA GLU A 452 -21.15 21.96 30.95
C GLU A 452 -20.68 23.15 30.13
N GLN A 453 -19.71 22.98 29.23
CA GLN A 453 -19.10 24.07 28.43
C GLN A 453 -19.59 24.09 26.98
N ARG A 454 -19.56 22.96 26.27
CA ARG A 454 -20.10 22.74 24.91
C ARG A 454 -19.75 23.79 23.86
N HIS A 455 -18.51 24.33 23.90
CA HIS A 455 -18.09 25.41 23.00
C HIS A 455 -18.08 25.07 21.51
N ALA A 456 -18.09 23.79 21.16
CA ALA A 456 -18.27 23.38 19.77
C ALA A 456 -19.59 23.95 19.18
N ILE A 457 -20.65 23.98 19.98
CA ILE A 457 -21.96 24.55 19.59
C ILE A 457 -21.82 26.04 19.31
N ASP A 458 -21.17 26.77 20.22
CA ASP A 458 -20.93 28.22 20.06
C ASP A 458 -20.16 28.53 18.77
N ILE A 459 -19.16 27.71 18.44
CA ILE A 459 -18.38 27.85 17.18
C ILE A 459 -19.26 27.64 15.97
N TYR A 460 -20.10 26.59 15.97
CA TYR A 460 -21.04 26.30 14.87
C TYR A 460 -22.06 27.39 14.69
N GLU A 461 -22.66 27.91 15.78
CA GLU A 461 -23.62 29.03 15.73
C GLU A 461 -22.96 30.31 15.21
N ASN A 462 -21.77 30.65 15.69
CA ASN A 462 -21.07 31.84 15.29
C ASN A 462 -20.58 31.83 13.83
N THR A 463 -20.31 30.66 13.26
CA THR A 463 -19.87 30.51 11.87
C THR A 463 -21.05 30.35 10.90
N TYR A 464 -22.22 30.00 11.41
CA TYR A 464 -23.39 29.65 10.57
C TYR A 464 -23.78 30.77 9.59
N ASP A 465 -23.84 32.03 10.05
CA ASP A 465 -24.23 33.14 9.18
C ASP A 465 -23.22 33.43 8.08
N SER A 466 -21.94 33.18 8.34
CA SER A 466 -20.84 33.32 7.38
C SER A 466 -20.67 32.11 6.43
N ALA A 467 -21.26 30.97 6.77
CA ALA A 467 -21.19 29.76 5.95
C ALA A 467 -21.97 29.93 4.63
N GLU A 468 -21.35 29.56 3.50
CA GLU A 468 -22.00 29.61 2.17
C GLU A 468 -23.12 28.57 2.06
N ASN A 469 -22.85 27.34 2.42
CA ASN A 469 -23.83 26.29 2.53
C ASN A 469 -24.16 26.03 4.00
N LYS A 470 -25.44 26.06 4.34
CA LYS A 470 -25.90 25.92 5.72
C LYS A 470 -25.86 24.46 6.17
N TYR A 471 -25.57 24.27 7.44
CA TYR A 471 -25.49 22.95 8.09
C TYR A 471 -26.38 22.89 9.32
N ASN A 472 -26.66 21.69 9.78
CA ASN A 472 -27.52 21.45 10.93
C ASN A 472 -26.85 21.90 12.23
N LEU A 473 -27.51 22.80 12.98
CA LEU A 473 -27.06 23.28 14.28
C LEU A 473 -27.56 22.43 15.46
N ASN A 474 -28.48 21.49 15.22
CA ASN A 474 -29.10 20.71 16.28
C ASN A 474 -28.30 19.43 16.65
N SER A 475 -27.33 19.08 15.84
CA SER A 475 -26.49 17.90 16.06
C SER A 475 -25.07 18.18 15.59
N ILE A 476 -24.11 18.07 16.48
CA ILE A 476 -22.69 18.10 16.17
C ILE A 476 -22.16 16.68 16.41
N GLN A 477 -21.64 16.11 15.33
CA GLN A 477 -20.93 14.83 15.42
C GLN A 477 -19.44 15.10 15.32
N TYR A 478 -18.66 14.35 16.08
CA TYR A 478 -17.21 14.45 16.04
C TYR A 478 -16.57 13.07 16.17
N HIS A 479 -15.33 12.99 15.75
CA HIS A 479 -14.44 11.86 15.98
C HIS A 479 -13.11 12.38 16.49
N SER A 480 -12.52 11.71 17.46
CA SER A 480 -11.20 12.08 17.99
C SER A 480 -10.33 10.84 18.18
N ASP A 481 -9.06 10.96 17.84
CA ASP A 481 -8.08 9.90 18.05
C ASP A 481 -6.93 10.42 18.92
N PRO A 482 -6.83 9.98 20.18
CA PRO A 482 -5.80 10.47 21.09
C PRO A 482 -4.38 10.01 20.71
N LYS A 483 -4.23 8.93 19.93
CA LYS A 483 -2.90 8.48 19.49
C LYS A 483 -2.35 9.34 18.36
N THR A 484 -3.16 9.65 17.37
CA THR A 484 -2.77 10.57 16.28
C THR A 484 -3.00 12.03 16.62
N ARG A 485 -3.77 12.29 17.68
CA ARG A 485 -4.19 13.63 18.14
C ARG A 485 -4.99 14.40 17.09
N VAL A 486 -5.71 13.67 16.24
CA VAL A 486 -6.58 14.24 15.22
C VAL A 486 -8.01 14.33 15.72
N ILE A 487 -8.63 15.49 15.48
CA ILE A 487 -10.03 15.76 15.80
C ILE A 487 -10.75 16.08 14.49
N LYS A 488 -11.95 15.53 14.32
CA LYS A 488 -12.80 15.70 13.15
C LYS A 488 -14.19 16.15 13.60
N LEU A 489 -14.73 17.16 12.96
CA LEU A 489 -16.05 17.70 13.20
C LEU A 489 -16.88 17.59 11.92
N PHE A 490 -18.10 17.07 12.02
CA PHE A 490 -18.92 16.77 10.86
C PHE A 490 -19.97 17.84 10.60
N LEU A 491 -20.09 18.28 9.36
CA LEU A 491 -21.03 19.27 8.87
C LEU A 491 -22.17 18.55 8.09
N GLN A 492 -23.33 18.45 8.69
CA GLN A 492 -24.52 17.93 8.03
C GLN A 492 -25.23 19.07 7.29
N TYR A 493 -25.01 19.18 5.98
CA TYR A 493 -25.63 20.24 5.17
C TYR A 493 -27.14 20.05 5.04
N VAL A 494 -27.92 21.17 5.06
CA VAL A 494 -29.39 21.23 4.99
C VAL A 494 -29.88 21.80 3.66
#